data_8309408dbeed94dd2843dc7db3080706
#
_entry.id   8309408dbeed94dd2843dc7db3080706
#
_cell.length_a   1.000
_cell.length_b   1.000
_cell.length_c   1.000
_cell.angle_alpha   90.00
_cell.angle_beta   90.00
_cell.angle_gamma   90.00
#
_symmetry.space_group_name_H-M   'P 1'
#
loop_
_entity.id
_entity.type
_entity.pdbx_description
1 polymer ?
#
loop_
_entity_poly.entity_id
_entity_poly.type
_entity_poly.pdbx_seq_one_letter_code
_entity_poly.pdbx_strand_id
1 'polypeptide(L)'
;MATFESSLKPKLIYVFRINDAAHSGALKIGEATAELGDGYFTPNSPLLKQAAHQRIDQYTKTAGISYQLLYTEGTMFKDAKGCISSFNDKQVHLVLERSGVKKKDFGKKNQGTEWFMTDLPTVKRAIVAVQEGRQPPIGREISPKQETIVFRP
;
A
#
# COMPACT_ATOMS: atom_id res chain seq x y z
N MET A 1 18.46 -21.41 -6.37
CA MET A 1 17.43 -22.04 -5.56
C MET A 1 16.09 -21.48 -5.93
N ALA A 2 15.33 -22.25 -6.60
CA ALA A 2 14.03 -21.80 -7.10
C ALA A 2 13.11 -21.33 -5.99
N THR A 3 13.07 -22.07 -4.88
CA THR A 3 12.20 -21.70 -3.77
C THR A 3 12.57 -20.36 -3.17
N PHE A 4 13.85 -20.13 -3.01
CA PHE A 4 14.33 -18.89 -2.46
C PHE A 4 14.01 -17.72 -3.38
N GLU A 5 14.23 -17.91 -4.67
CA GLU A 5 13.93 -16.89 -5.65
C GLU A 5 12.44 -16.56 -5.68
N SER A 6 11.60 -17.56 -5.51
CA SER A 6 10.15 -17.33 -5.48
C SER A 6 9.73 -16.44 -4.34
N SER A 7 10.36 -16.60 -3.18
CA SER A 7 9.97 -15.82 -2.02
C SER A 7 10.38 -14.36 -2.14
N LEU A 8 11.31 -14.05 -3.06
CA LEU A 8 11.75 -12.67 -3.30
C LEU A 8 11.18 -12.10 -4.59
N LYS A 9 10.11 -12.72 -5.11
CA LYS A 9 9.50 -12.26 -6.34
C LYS A 9 9.06 -10.80 -6.20
N PRO A 10 9.36 -9.97 -7.20
CA PRO A 10 8.99 -8.56 -7.13
C PRO A 10 7.50 -8.36 -7.08
N LYS A 11 7.08 -7.48 -6.22
CA LYS A 11 5.67 -7.10 -6.06
C LYS A 11 5.59 -5.60 -5.94
N LEU A 12 4.38 -5.10 -5.99
CA LEU A 12 4.15 -3.68 -5.81
C LEU A 12 2.93 -3.45 -4.94
N ILE A 13 2.94 -2.32 -4.26
CA ILE A 13 1.77 -1.79 -3.57
C ILE A 13 1.13 -0.77 -4.49
N TYR A 14 -0.19 -0.81 -4.61
CA TYR A 14 -0.92 0.22 -5.35
C TYR A 14 -1.97 0.85 -4.46
N VAL A 15 -2.26 2.11 -4.75
CA VAL A 15 -3.28 2.87 -4.04
C VAL A 15 -4.17 3.51 -5.08
N PHE A 16 -5.47 3.29 -4.99
CA PHE A 16 -6.39 3.93 -5.92
C PHE A 16 -7.69 4.32 -5.22
N ARG A 17 -8.47 5.13 -5.90
CA ARG A 17 -9.79 5.51 -5.40
C ARG A 17 -10.81 5.37 -6.50
N ILE A 18 -12.05 5.29 -6.08
CA ILE A 18 -13.19 5.29 -6.98
C ILE A 18 -14.01 6.53 -6.65
N ASN A 19 -14.23 7.37 -7.67
CA ASN A 19 -14.89 8.66 -7.46
C ASN A 19 -16.39 8.54 -7.54
N ASP A 20 -16.98 7.90 -6.54
CA ASP A 20 -18.42 7.83 -6.42
C ASP A 20 -18.81 8.01 -4.94
N ALA A 21 -20.10 8.10 -4.67
CA ALA A 21 -20.56 8.34 -3.31
C ALA A 21 -20.24 7.19 -2.36
N ALA A 22 -20.33 5.96 -2.87
CA ALA A 22 -20.11 4.79 -2.03
C ALA A 22 -18.67 4.67 -1.55
N HIS A 23 -17.72 5.21 -2.30
CA HIS A 23 -16.29 5.11 -1.99
C HIS A 23 -15.69 6.43 -1.50
N SER A 24 -16.54 7.40 -1.20
CA SER A 24 -16.07 8.74 -0.82
C SER A 24 -15.18 8.68 0.42
N GLY A 25 -14.04 9.34 0.36
CA GLY A 25 -13.11 9.41 1.49
C GLY A 25 -12.27 8.16 1.71
N ALA A 26 -12.41 7.15 0.86
CA ALA A 26 -11.72 5.88 1.04
C ALA A 26 -10.68 5.64 -0.03
N LEU A 27 -9.58 4.98 0.34
CA LEU A 27 -8.57 4.55 -0.59
C LEU A 27 -8.39 3.03 -0.49
N LYS A 28 -8.19 2.40 -1.64
CA LYS A 28 -7.87 0.98 -1.69
C LYS A 28 -6.35 0.82 -1.71
N ILE A 29 -5.84 0.03 -0.79
CA ILE A 29 -4.42 -0.28 -0.73
C ILE A 29 -4.27 -1.78 -0.98
N GLY A 30 -3.66 -2.13 -2.09
CA GLY A 30 -3.52 -3.52 -2.47
C GLY A 30 -2.13 -3.83 -2.98
N GLU A 31 -1.93 -5.08 -3.34
CA GLU A 31 -0.65 -5.60 -3.76
C GLU A 31 -0.82 -6.37 -5.05
N ALA A 32 0.16 -6.29 -5.92
CA ALA A 32 0.20 -7.08 -7.14
C ALA A 32 1.57 -7.69 -7.31
N THR A 33 1.60 -8.90 -7.87
CA THR A 33 2.83 -9.53 -8.30
C THR A 33 2.95 -9.27 -9.78
N ALA A 34 4.13 -8.89 -10.23
CA ALA A 34 4.33 -8.63 -11.64
C ALA A 34 5.72 -9.06 -12.05
N GLU A 35 5.88 -9.27 -13.34
CA GLU A 35 7.19 -9.61 -13.87
C GLU A 35 7.92 -8.31 -14.10
N LEU A 36 8.48 -7.79 -13.04
CA LEU A 36 9.16 -6.50 -13.07
C LEU A 36 10.67 -6.61 -13.24
N GLY A 37 11.16 -7.82 -13.48
CA GLY A 37 12.59 -8.03 -13.57
C GLY A 37 13.24 -7.95 -12.21
N ASP A 38 14.51 -7.57 -12.19
CA ASP A 38 15.28 -7.63 -10.99
C ASP A 38 15.30 -6.36 -10.31
N GLY A 39 14.52 -5.74 -9.91
CA GLY A 39 14.89 -4.60 -9.41
C GLY A 39 14.09 -3.78 -8.50
N TYR A 40 14.67 -2.69 -8.16
CA TYR A 40 13.98 -1.66 -7.52
C TYR A 40 13.44 -0.75 -8.57
N PHE A 41 12.26 -0.23 -8.35
CA PHE A 41 11.68 0.75 -9.23
C PHE A 41 11.36 1.98 -8.40
N THR A 42 11.63 3.15 -8.95
CA THR A 42 11.20 4.37 -8.27
C THR A 42 9.67 4.38 -8.18
N PRO A 43 9.13 4.94 -7.11
CA PRO A 43 7.67 5.04 -6.98
C PRO A 43 7.06 5.70 -8.20
N ASN A 44 5.91 5.17 -8.61
CA ASN A 44 5.14 5.66 -9.76
C ASN A 44 5.85 5.52 -11.10
N SER A 45 6.81 4.60 -11.20
CA SER A 45 7.45 4.36 -12.50
C SER A 45 6.44 3.78 -13.48
N PRO A 46 6.67 3.93 -14.79
CA PRO A 46 5.72 3.40 -15.78
C PRO A 46 5.47 1.91 -15.66
N LEU A 47 6.50 1.13 -15.34
CA LEU A 47 6.33 -0.31 -15.17
C LEU A 47 5.45 -0.66 -13.99
N LEU A 48 5.62 0.05 -12.87
CA LEU A 48 4.77 -0.18 -11.72
C LEU A 48 3.34 0.22 -12.00
N LYS A 49 3.12 1.34 -12.68
CA LYS A 49 1.78 1.77 -13.02
C LYS A 49 1.09 0.78 -13.95
N GLN A 50 1.80 0.28 -14.93
CA GLN A 50 1.24 -0.69 -15.86
C GLN A 50 0.81 -1.95 -15.13
N ALA A 51 1.67 -2.47 -14.26
CA ALA A 51 1.35 -3.67 -13.50
C ALA A 51 0.16 -3.44 -12.56
N ALA A 52 0.09 -2.27 -11.95
CA ALA A 52 -1.04 -1.93 -11.09
C ALA A 52 -2.35 -1.90 -11.89
N HIS A 53 -2.34 -1.26 -13.06
CA HIS A 53 -3.52 -1.21 -13.91
C HIS A 53 -3.96 -2.60 -14.34
N GLN A 54 -3.02 -3.45 -14.70
CA GLN A 54 -3.37 -4.81 -15.09
C GLN A 54 -4.08 -5.55 -13.97
N ARG A 55 -3.59 -5.39 -12.75
CA ARG A 55 -4.21 -6.06 -11.60
C ARG A 55 -5.57 -5.48 -11.28
N ILE A 56 -5.69 -4.17 -11.25
CA ILE A 56 -6.94 -3.51 -10.88
C ILE A 56 -8.00 -3.76 -11.94
N ASP A 57 -7.61 -3.75 -13.22
CA ASP A 57 -8.54 -3.99 -14.32
C ASP A 57 -9.17 -5.38 -14.23
N GLN A 58 -8.50 -6.34 -13.64
CA GLN A 58 -9.04 -7.69 -13.53
C GLN A 58 -10.39 -7.74 -12.80
N TYR A 59 -10.61 -6.83 -11.87
CA TYR A 59 -11.87 -6.85 -11.13
C TYR A 59 -12.72 -5.59 -11.30
N THR A 60 -12.19 -4.56 -11.92
CA THR A 60 -12.99 -3.35 -12.14
C THR A 60 -13.54 -3.25 -13.55
N LYS A 61 -12.83 -3.78 -14.52
CA LYS A 61 -13.19 -3.61 -15.92
C LYS A 61 -14.52 -4.29 -16.26
N THR A 62 -14.68 -5.52 -15.86
CA THR A 62 -15.93 -6.25 -16.14
C THR A 62 -17.11 -5.69 -15.33
N ALA A 63 -16.84 -5.10 -14.20
CA ALA A 63 -17.89 -4.47 -13.41
C ALA A 63 -18.25 -3.07 -13.90
N GLY A 64 -17.54 -2.58 -14.91
CA GLY A 64 -17.84 -1.24 -15.43
C GLY A 64 -17.45 -0.12 -14.47
N ILE A 65 -16.48 -0.36 -13.62
CA ILE A 65 -16.07 0.61 -12.61
C ILE A 65 -14.85 1.36 -13.06
N SER A 66 -14.90 2.68 -13.02
CA SER A 66 -13.74 3.53 -13.28
C SER A 66 -13.04 3.86 -11.98
N TYR A 67 -11.72 3.95 -12.03
CA TYR A 67 -10.93 4.26 -10.84
C TYR A 67 -9.82 5.24 -11.19
N GLN A 68 -9.22 5.81 -10.16
CA GLN A 68 -8.08 6.71 -10.32
C GLN A 68 -6.90 6.14 -9.53
N LEU A 69 -5.85 5.74 -10.24
CA LEU A 69 -4.64 5.25 -9.61
C LEU A 69 -3.86 6.44 -9.05
N LEU A 70 -3.57 6.39 -7.75
CA LEU A 70 -2.93 7.50 -7.06
C LEU A 70 -1.45 7.28 -6.81
N TYR A 71 -1.03 6.03 -6.62
CA TYR A 71 0.33 5.77 -6.19
C TYR A 71 0.71 4.32 -6.40
N THR A 72 1.97 4.08 -6.73
CA THR A 72 2.52 2.73 -6.78
C THR A 72 3.93 2.77 -6.21
N GLU A 73 4.31 1.69 -5.55
CA GLU A 73 5.66 1.56 -5.00
C GLU A 73 6.05 0.09 -4.98
N GLY A 74 7.27 -0.22 -5.40
CA GLY A 74 7.78 -1.59 -5.32
C GLY A 74 7.95 -2.01 -3.87
N THR A 75 7.78 -3.29 -3.60
CA THR A 75 7.88 -3.79 -2.22
C THR A 75 9.29 -4.10 -1.78
N MET A 76 10.25 -4.14 -2.70
CA MET A 76 11.64 -4.38 -2.35
C MET A 76 12.34 -3.05 -2.08
N PHE A 77 13.10 -3.01 -1.01
CA PHE A 77 13.78 -1.78 -0.61
C PHE A 77 15.08 -2.12 0.10
N LYS A 78 15.97 -1.14 0.22
CA LYS A 78 17.19 -1.28 1.01
C LYS A 78 16.92 -0.75 2.41
N ASP A 79 17.23 -1.58 3.39
CA ASP A 79 17.07 -1.17 4.78
C ASP A 79 18.25 -0.31 5.23
N ALA A 80 18.26 0.08 6.50
CA ALA A 80 19.29 0.96 7.04
C ALA A 80 20.69 0.34 6.98
N LYS A 81 20.77 -0.98 6.89
CA LYS A 81 22.04 -1.68 6.81
C LYS A 81 22.49 -1.91 5.38
N GLY A 82 21.73 -1.44 4.41
CA GLY A 82 22.03 -1.63 3.00
C GLY A 82 21.60 -2.99 2.47
N CYS A 83 20.90 -3.78 3.26
CA CYS A 83 20.40 -5.08 2.82
C CYS A 83 19.08 -4.93 2.11
N ILE A 84 18.84 -5.82 1.16
CA ILE A 84 17.56 -5.84 0.44
C ILE A 84 16.52 -6.51 1.31
N SER A 85 15.39 -5.85 1.46
CA SER A 85 14.28 -6.35 2.24
C SER A 85 12.99 -6.17 1.45
N SER A 86 11.92 -6.74 1.93
CA SER A 86 10.63 -6.68 1.24
C SER A 86 9.51 -6.52 2.25
N PHE A 87 8.43 -5.88 1.83
CA PHE A 87 7.24 -5.75 2.66
C PHE A 87 6.00 -6.09 1.83
N ASN A 88 4.84 -6.09 2.45
CA ASN A 88 3.60 -6.43 1.75
C ASN A 88 2.47 -5.49 2.18
N ASP A 89 1.34 -5.60 1.49
CA ASP A 89 0.20 -4.73 1.75
C ASP A 89 -0.40 -4.96 3.13
N LYS A 90 -0.34 -6.17 3.63
CA LYS A 90 -0.89 -6.46 4.97
C LYS A 90 -0.13 -5.73 6.05
N GLN A 91 1.17 -5.57 5.88
CA GLN A 91 1.95 -4.79 6.84
C GLN A 91 1.54 -3.32 6.83
N VAL A 92 1.26 -2.78 5.64
CA VAL A 92 0.77 -1.41 5.52
C VAL A 92 -0.61 -1.28 6.16
N HIS A 93 -1.50 -2.25 5.90
CA HIS A 93 -2.83 -2.27 6.50
C HIS A 93 -2.73 -2.28 8.03
N LEU A 94 -1.83 -3.09 8.56
CA LEU A 94 -1.67 -3.19 10.01
C LEU A 94 -1.22 -1.87 10.62
N VAL A 95 -0.27 -1.19 10.00
CA VAL A 95 0.18 0.11 10.49
C VAL A 95 -0.97 1.11 10.49
N LEU A 96 -1.77 1.13 9.42
CA LEU A 96 -2.93 2.02 9.36
C LEU A 96 -3.93 1.70 10.47
N GLU A 97 -4.21 0.42 10.67
CA GLU A 97 -5.16 0.02 11.72
C GLU A 97 -4.65 0.41 13.10
N ARG A 98 -3.38 0.17 13.37
CA ARG A 98 -2.78 0.53 14.66
C ARG A 98 -2.76 2.04 14.87
N SER A 99 -2.71 2.79 13.79
CA SER A 99 -2.73 4.26 13.85
C SER A 99 -4.13 4.83 14.06
N GLY A 100 -5.14 3.96 14.09
CA GLY A 100 -6.51 4.43 14.30
C GLY A 100 -7.27 4.73 13.02
N VAL A 101 -6.70 4.43 11.87
CA VAL A 101 -7.38 4.63 10.59
C VAL A 101 -8.46 3.55 10.45
N LYS A 102 -9.67 3.98 10.12
CA LYS A 102 -10.81 3.06 10.03
C LYS A 102 -10.99 2.57 8.62
N LYS A 103 -11.46 1.34 8.50
CA LYS A 103 -11.83 0.81 7.20
C LYS A 103 -13.19 1.35 6.79
N LYS A 104 -13.40 1.41 5.48
CA LYS A 104 -14.69 1.84 4.95
C LYS A 104 -15.73 0.77 5.24
N ASP A 105 -16.87 1.21 5.75
CA ASP A 105 -18.00 0.32 6.00
C ASP A 105 -18.92 0.34 4.77
N PHE A 106 -18.99 -0.81 4.08
CA PHE A 106 -19.86 -0.96 2.91
C PHE A 106 -21.20 -1.63 3.27
N GLY A 107 -21.44 -1.83 4.55
CA GLY A 107 -22.71 -2.39 5.01
C GLY A 107 -22.81 -3.90 4.98
N LYS A 108 -21.77 -4.58 4.51
CA LYS A 108 -21.74 -6.04 4.47
C LYS A 108 -20.49 -6.54 5.14
N LYS A 109 -20.65 -7.63 5.87
CA LYS A 109 -19.53 -8.26 6.54
C LYS A 109 -18.50 -8.73 5.51
N ASN A 110 -17.24 -8.52 5.81
CA ASN A 110 -16.11 -8.95 4.98
C ASN A 110 -15.99 -8.26 3.63
N GLN A 111 -16.69 -7.14 3.45
CA GLN A 111 -16.49 -6.30 2.27
C GLN A 111 -15.57 -5.15 2.61
N GLY A 112 -14.78 -4.74 1.62
CA GLY A 112 -13.96 -3.55 1.74
C GLY A 112 -12.82 -3.68 2.73
N THR A 113 -12.31 -4.89 2.92
CA THR A 113 -11.26 -5.11 3.92
C THR A 113 -9.97 -4.38 3.62
N GLU A 114 -9.77 -3.95 2.37
CA GLU A 114 -8.58 -3.21 1.95
C GLU A 114 -8.89 -1.75 1.65
N TRP A 115 -10.09 -1.28 1.99
CA TRP A 115 -10.50 0.10 1.79
C TRP A 115 -10.43 0.85 3.11
N PHE A 116 -9.64 1.90 3.14
CA PHE A 116 -9.38 2.65 4.37
C PHE A 116 -9.83 4.10 4.23
N MET A 117 -10.43 4.63 5.27
CA MET A 117 -10.85 6.03 5.32
C MET A 117 -9.62 6.86 5.63
N THR A 118 -8.90 7.28 4.58
CA THR A 118 -7.61 7.92 4.74
C THR A 118 -7.26 8.72 3.49
N ASP A 119 -6.08 9.33 3.50
CA ASP A 119 -5.55 10.07 2.37
C ASP A 119 -4.18 9.53 1.97
N LEU A 120 -3.70 9.94 0.81
CA LEU A 120 -2.45 9.43 0.28
C LEU A 120 -1.25 9.76 1.16
N PRO A 121 -1.10 10.99 1.69
CA PRO A 121 0.04 11.26 2.57
C PRO A 121 0.11 10.29 3.76
N THR A 122 -1.03 9.95 4.35
CA THR A 122 -1.06 9.02 5.48
C THR A 122 -0.62 7.62 5.03
N VAL A 123 -1.06 7.18 3.86
CA VAL A 123 -0.65 5.88 3.34
C VAL A 123 0.85 5.84 3.08
N LYS A 124 1.40 6.90 2.51
CA LYS A 124 2.84 6.98 2.26
C LYS A 124 3.64 6.93 3.55
N ARG A 125 3.16 7.59 4.59
CA ARG A 125 3.82 7.52 5.89
C ARG A 125 3.76 6.12 6.49
N ALA A 126 2.65 5.42 6.27
CA ALA A 126 2.53 4.04 6.72
C ALA A 126 3.54 3.14 5.99
N ILE A 127 3.72 3.34 4.71
CA ILE A 127 4.71 2.57 3.94
C ILE A 127 6.12 2.83 4.49
N VAL A 128 6.47 4.08 4.74
CA VAL A 128 7.77 4.41 5.30
C VAL A 128 7.94 3.75 6.68
N ALA A 129 6.90 3.77 7.50
CA ALA A 129 6.96 3.14 8.81
C ALA A 129 7.22 1.64 8.70
N VAL A 130 6.58 0.97 7.75
CA VAL A 130 6.83 -0.45 7.52
C VAL A 130 8.28 -0.69 7.12
N GLN A 131 8.79 0.11 6.19
CA GLN A 131 10.16 -0.04 5.71
C GLN A 131 11.18 0.20 6.81
N GLU A 132 10.87 1.06 7.75
CA GLU A 132 11.76 1.38 8.87
C GLU A 132 11.51 0.49 10.08
N GLY A 133 10.59 -0.44 9.97
CA GLY A 133 10.30 -1.33 11.09
C GLY A 133 9.60 -0.68 12.27
N ARG A 134 8.93 0.46 12.04
CA ARG A 134 8.25 1.19 13.10
C ARG A 134 6.78 0.83 13.12
N GLN A 135 6.25 0.66 14.31
CA GLN A 135 4.82 0.44 14.50
C GLN A 135 4.29 1.50 15.45
N PRO A 136 3.28 2.28 15.02
CA PRO A 136 2.73 3.29 15.92
C PRO A 136 2.02 2.62 17.09
N PRO A 137 1.91 3.31 18.23
CA PRO A 137 1.09 2.81 19.32
C PRO A 137 -0.35 2.65 18.86
N ILE A 138 -1.03 1.65 19.42
CA ILE A 138 -2.40 1.40 19.06
C ILE A 138 -3.26 2.62 19.36
N GLY A 139 -4.09 3.00 18.38
CA GLY A 139 -4.99 4.13 18.52
C GLY A 139 -4.40 5.49 18.21
N ARG A 140 -3.14 5.55 17.79
CA ARG A 140 -2.52 6.82 17.42
C ARG A 140 -2.30 6.90 15.93
N GLU A 141 -2.75 7.99 15.34
CA GLU A 141 -2.56 8.21 13.92
C GLU A 141 -1.14 8.64 13.61
N ILE A 142 -0.69 8.29 12.43
CA ILE A 142 0.57 8.77 11.90
C ILE A 142 0.30 10.12 11.27
N SER A 143 0.83 11.17 11.84
CA SER A 143 0.68 12.52 11.30
C SER A 143 2.04 13.08 10.96
N PRO A 144 2.13 14.09 10.10
CA PRO A 144 3.42 14.72 9.80
C PRO A 144 4.11 15.24 11.05
N LYS A 145 3.33 15.82 11.95
CA LYS A 145 3.89 16.35 13.19
C LYS A 145 4.40 15.23 14.08
N GLN A 146 3.66 14.14 14.18
CA GLN A 146 4.08 12.99 14.96
C GLN A 146 5.29 12.31 14.36
N GLU A 147 5.36 12.25 13.04
CA GLU A 147 6.55 11.72 12.40
C GLU A 147 7.78 12.47 12.83
N THR A 148 7.67 13.79 12.79
CA THR A 148 8.80 14.62 13.15
C THR A 148 9.22 14.41 14.59
N ILE A 149 8.26 14.24 15.49
CA ILE A 149 8.51 14.13 16.92
C ILE A 149 8.78 12.69 17.33
N VAL A 150 7.91 11.78 16.92
CA VAL A 150 7.94 10.39 17.38
C VAL A 150 9.15 9.67 16.82
N PHE A 151 9.52 9.98 15.61
CA PHE A 151 10.59 9.28 14.93
C PHE A 151 11.94 9.93 15.10
N ARG A 152 11.99 11.01 15.84
CA ARG A 152 13.28 11.55 16.20
C ARG A 152 13.91 10.71 17.26
N PRO A 153 15.17 10.52 17.13
CA PRO A 153 15.90 9.80 18.16
C PRO A 153 15.82 10.54 19.48
#